data_dc153506e751a30b3fb5e3c1ca0febd7
#
_entry.id   dc153506e751a30b3fb5e3c1ca0febd7
#
_cell.length_a   1.000
_cell.length_b   1.000
_cell.length_c   1.000
_cell.angle_alpha   90.00
_cell.angle_beta   90.00
_cell.angle_gamma   90.00
#
_symmetry.space_group_name_H-M   'P 1'
#
loop_
_entity.id
_entity.type
_entity.pdbx_description
1 polymer ?
#
loop_
_entity_poly.entity_id
_entity_poly.type
_entity_poly.pdbx_seq_one_letter_code
_entity_poly.pdbx_strand_id
1 'polypeptide(L)'
;GVKHGLNQWIPGGKLLPVDISLQAGFTQLTLTTPFDVNPESGSDIKNDFDPSTWDNQSLDFEASSFTINAIVGKTLPFVSAYVGLGYETSETSIATPGAYPITSVNDDYNGTTETRTKKIESIVDPIDITIGGENSVRAFGGVQFKLAILKIFANYTAATYSSFNAGFGITFR
;
A
#
# COMPACT_ATOMS: atom_id res chain seq x y z
N GLY A 1 -10.39 -5.80 -9.54
CA GLY A 1 -10.92 -7.03 -8.95
C GLY A 1 -11.98 -7.68 -9.82
N VAL A 2 -12.17 -8.97 -9.62
CA VAL A 2 -13.13 -9.80 -10.36
C VAL A 2 -14.00 -10.55 -9.36
N LYS A 3 -15.31 -10.63 -9.64
CA LYS A 3 -16.27 -11.41 -8.84
C LYS A 3 -17.05 -12.34 -9.77
N HIS A 4 -17.13 -13.63 -9.42
CA HIS A 4 -17.83 -14.65 -10.19
C HIS A 4 -18.87 -15.37 -9.34
N GLY A 5 -20.11 -15.47 -9.84
CA GLY A 5 -21.19 -16.19 -9.19
C GLY A 5 -21.12 -17.70 -9.50
N LEU A 6 -21.16 -18.51 -8.46
CA LEU A 6 -21.01 -19.97 -8.56
C LEU A 6 -22.34 -20.73 -8.71
N ASN A 7 -23.47 -20.11 -8.42
CA ASN A 7 -24.79 -20.78 -8.47
C ASN A 7 -25.08 -21.46 -9.80
N GLN A 8 -24.58 -20.93 -10.90
CA GLN A 8 -24.78 -21.49 -12.25
C GLN A 8 -24.03 -22.80 -12.49
N TRP A 9 -22.97 -23.07 -11.69
CA TRP A 9 -22.13 -24.27 -11.82
C TRP A 9 -22.53 -25.38 -10.86
N ILE A 10 -23.34 -25.06 -9.84
CA ILE A 10 -23.80 -26.02 -8.83
C ILE A 10 -25.09 -26.70 -9.34
N PRO A 11 -25.16 -28.05 -9.43
CA PRO A 11 -26.41 -28.75 -9.75
C PRO A 11 -27.51 -28.31 -8.78
N GLY A 12 -28.63 -27.79 -9.32
CA GLY A 12 -29.70 -27.22 -8.51
C GLY A 12 -29.40 -25.82 -7.91
N GLY A 13 -28.26 -25.21 -8.24
CA GLY A 13 -27.82 -23.91 -7.68
C GLY A 13 -28.79 -22.75 -7.92
N LYS A 14 -29.62 -22.82 -8.99
CA LYS A 14 -30.70 -21.85 -9.24
C LYS A 14 -31.84 -21.93 -8.23
N LEU A 15 -31.99 -23.04 -7.53
CA LEU A 15 -33.00 -23.27 -6.50
C LEU A 15 -32.48 -22.88 -5.10
N LEU A 16 -31.20 -22.59 -4.97
CA LEU A 16 -30.63 -22.16 -3.69
C LEU A 16 -31.22 -20.79 -3.29
N PRO A 17 -31.62 -20.62 -2.01
CA PRO A 17 -32.16 -19.37 -1.53
C PRO A 17 -31.08 -18.29 -1.33
N VAL A 18 -29.84 -18.59 -1.65
CA VAL A 18 -28.67 -17.73 -1.46
C VAL A 18 -27.77 -17.71 -2.70
N ASP A 19 -27.03 -16.64 -2.85
CA ASP A 19 -26.04 -16.45 -3.90
C ASP A 19 -24.64 -16.76 -3.35
N ILE A 20 -23.91 -17.63 -4.05
CA ILE A 20 -22.53 -17.98 -3.72
C ILE A 20 -21.61 -17.38 -4.77
N SER A 21 -20.57 -16.71 -4.36
CA SER A 21 -19.60 -16.09 -5.27
C SER A 21 -18.18 -16.16 -4.76
N LEU A 22 -17.24 -16.21 -5.69
CA LEU A 22 -15.81 -15.98 -5.45
C LEU A 22 -15.44 -14.59 -5.95
N GLN A 23 -14.55 -13.94 -5.22
CA GLN A 23 -14.00 -12.64 -5.57
C GLN A 23 -12.49 -12.69 -5.42
N ALA A 24 -11.78 -12.15 -6.39
CA ALA A 24 -10.35 -11.87 -6.30
C ALA A 24 -10.11 -10.38 -6.55
N GLY A 25 -9.17 -9.80 -5.84
CA GLY A 25 -8.80 -8.40 -5.98
C GLY A 25 -7.30 -8.21 -5.83
N PHE A 26 -6.77 -7.28 -6.60
CA PHE A 26 -5.42 -6.79 -6.47
C PHE A 26 -5.48 -5.26 -6.38
N THR A 27 -4.70 -4.71 -5.46
CA THR A 27 -4.55 -3.27 -5.25
C THR A 27 -3.06 -2.96 -5.20
N GLN A 28 -2.66 -1.90 -5.88
CA GLN A 28 -1.31 -1.36 -5.81
C GLN A 28 -1.39 0.15 -5.68
N LEU A 29 -0.60 0.69 -4.79
CA LEU A 29 -0.38 2.11 -4.60
C LEU A 29 1.10 2.37 -4.72
N THR A 30 1.49 3.28 -5.61
CA THR A 30 2.88 3.74 -5.75
C THR A 30 2.87 5.25 -5.59
N LEU A 31 3.72 5.75 -4.72
CA LEU A 31 3.92 7.16 -4.47
C LEU A 31 5.42 7.45 -4.55
N THR A 32 5.82 8.31 -5.48
CA THR A 32 7.19 8.81 -5.61
C THR A 32 7.21 10.30 -5.31
N THR A 33 8.00 10.70 -4.35
CA THR A 33 8.18 12.11 -3.98
C THR A 33 9.64 12.49 -4.22
N PRO A 34 9.95 13.24 -5.28
CA PRO A 34 11.30 13.74 -5.51
C PRO A 34 11.65 14.81 -4.47
N PHE A 35 12.91 14.86 -4.09
CA PHE A 35 13.48 15.90 -3.24
C PHE A 35 14.97 16.04 -3.52
N ASP A 36 15.57 17.15 -3.11
CA ASP A 36 16.96 17.45 -3.36
C ASP A 36 17.70 17.62 -2.02
N VAL A 37 18.65 16.72 -1.75
CA VAL A 37 19.60 16.87 -0.66
C VAL A 37 20.93 17.28 -1.26
N ASN A 38 21.30 18.52 -1.00
CA ASN A 38 22.55 19.09 -1.49
C ASN A 38 23.67 18.89 -0.49
N PRO A 39 24.93 18.72 -0.95
CA PRO A 39 26.06 18.63 -0.05
C PRO A 39 26.25 19.92 0.73
N GLU A 40 26.73 19.78 1.96
CA GLU A 40 27.21 20.92 2.76
C GLU A 40 28.34 21.63 2.02
N SER A 41 28.37 22.95 2.06
CA SER A 41 29.41 23.76 1.45
C SER A 41 30.15 24.57 2.49
N GLY A 42 31.48 24.59 2.41
CA GLY A 42 32.33 25.34 3.33
C GLY A 42 33.77 25.34 2.85
N SER A 43 34.57 26.31 3.34
CA SER A 43 36.00 26.41 2.99
C SER A 43 36.84 25.24 3.54
N ASP A 44 36.33 24.58 4.57
CA ASP A 44 36.94 23.42 5.24
C ASP A 44 36.49 22.08 4.66
N ILE A 45 35.64 22.10 3.61
CA ILE A 45 35.05 20.91 2.99
C ILE A 45 35.66 20.70 1.62
N LYS A 46 36.21 19.49 1.41
CA LYS A 46 36.63 19.00 0.12
C LYS A 46 35.43 18.33 -0.58
N ASN A 47 35.04 18.86 -1.74
CA ASN A 47 33.99 18.30 -2.56
C ASN A 47 34.56 17.98 -3.94
N ASP A 48 34.82 16.71 -4.18
CA ASP A 48 35.41 16.20 -5.43
C ASP A 48 34.35 15.58 -6.36
N PHE A 49 33.06 15.66 -6.00
CA PHE A 49 31.97 15.09 -6.79
C PHE A 49 31.45 16.09 -7.84
N ASP A 50 31.00 15.52 -8.96
CA ASP A 50 30.19 16.26 -9.94
C ASP A 50 28.84 16.62 -9.29
N PRO A 51 28.34 17.86 -9.46
CA PRO A 51 27.03 18.25 -8.94
C PRO A 51 25.88 17.33 -9.36
N SER A 52 25.93 16.76 -10.57
CA SER A 52 24.93 15.82 -11.07
C SER A 52 24.90 14.47 -10.33
N THR A 53 25.88 14.18 -9.49
CA THR A 53 25.90 12.98 -8.64
C THR A 53 24.71 12.95 -7.66
N TRP A 54 24.21 14.11 -7.29
CA TRP A 54 23.13 14.28 -6.30
C TRP A 54 21.74 14.42 -6.94
N ASP A 55 21.64 14.27 -8.25
CA ASP A 55 20.36 14.31 -8.96
C ASP A 55 19.56 13.01 -8.74
N ASN A 56 18.24 13.11 -9.00
CA ASN A 56 17.31 11.98 -8.97
C ASN A 56 17.11 11.31 -7.60
N GLN A 57 17.19 12.06 -6.54
CA GLN A 57 16.82 11.59 -5.21
C GLN A 57 15.29 11.59 -5.06
N SER A 58 14.75 10.51 -4.50
CA SER A 58 13.32 10.42 -4.21
C SER A 58 13.04 9.60 -2.95
N LEU A 59 11.84 9.76 -2.42
CA LEU A 59 11.24 8.84 -1.49
C LEU A 59 10.16 8.05 -2.24
N ASP A 60 10.37 6.77 -2.36
CA ASP A 60 9.46 5.84 -3.00
C ASP A 60 8.72 5.03 -1.94
N PHE A 61 7.41 5.06 -2.02
CA PHE A 61 6.51 4.26 -1.21
C PHE A 61 5.66 3.39 -2.14
N GLU A 62 5.71 2.09 -1.95
CA GLU A 62 4.87 1.14 -2.66
C GLU A 62 4.12 0.27 -1.66
N ALA A 63 2.82 0.11 -1.89
CA ALA A 63 2.00 -0.81 -1.13
C ALA A 63 1.16 -1.65 -2.10
N SER A 64 1.20 -2.96 -1.94
CA SER A 64 0.42 -3.88 -2.74
C SER A 64 -0.38 -4.83 -1.85
N SER A 65 -1.54 -5.26 -2.34
CA SER A 65 -2.37 -6.23 -1.64
C SER A 65 -3.10 -7.11 -2.64
N PHE A 66 -3.14 -8.40 -2.34
CA PHE A 66 -3.95 -9.37 -3.05
C PHE A 66 -4.96 -10.00 -2.10
N THR A 67 -6.22 -10.13 -2.55
CA THR A 67 -7.30 -10.71 -1.75
C THR A 67 -8.06 -11.76 -2.56
N ILE A 68 -8.46 -12.84 -1.90
CA ILE A 68 -9.42 -13.80 -2.43
C ILE A 68 -10.50 -14.07 -1.39
N ASN A 69 -11.77 -14.04 -1.81
CA ASN A 69 -12.92 -14.16 -0.92
C ASN A 69 -13.95 -15.13 -1.46
N ALA A 70 -14.49 -15.96 -0.58
CA ALA A 70 -15.72 -16.73 -0.81
C ALA A 70 -16.87 -16.04 -0.06
N ILE A 71 -17.95 -15.75 -0.77
CA ILE A 71 -19.03 -14.91 -0.26
C ILE A 71 -20.36 -15.64 -0.46
N VAL A 72 -21.16 -15.71 0.58
CA VAL A 72 -22.54 -16.17 0.54
C VAL A 72 -23.44 -15.01 0.95
N GLY A 73 -24.44 -14.71 0.15
CA GLY A 73 -25.32 -13.59 0.41
C GLY A 73 -26.72 -13.78 -0.16
N LYS A 74 -27.61 -12.88 0.21
CA LYS A 74 -28.97 -12.78 -0.31
C LYS A 74 -29.33 -11.34 -0.55
N THR A 75 -29.85 -11.07 -1.71
CA THR A 75 -30.42 -9.76 -2.05
C THR A 75 -31.93 -9.85 -2.12
N LEU A 76 -32.59 -9.12 -1.25
CA LEU A 76 -34.03 -8.90 -1.24
C LEU A 76 -34.33 -7.45 -1.71
N PRO A 77 -35.57 -7.09 -2.03
CA PRO A 77 -35.88 -5.77 -2.58
C PRO A 77 -35.39 -4.58 -1.73
N PHE A 78 -35.46 -4.72 -0.40
CA PHE A 78 -35.12 -3.62 0.53
C PHE A 78 -33.87 -3.89 1.38
N VAL A 79 -33.40 -5.14 1.42
CA VAL A 79 -32.23 -5.53 2.23
C VAL A 79 -31.35 -6.51 1.47
N SER A 80 -30.07 -6.36 1.60
CA SER A 80 -29.07 -7.34 1.16
C SER A 80 -28.18 -7.67 2.37
N ALA A 81 -27.92 -8.95 2.57
CA ALA A 81 -27.01 -9.41 3.60
C ALA A 81 -26.01 -10.40 3.00
N TYR A 82 -24.81 -10.42 3.54
CA TYR A 82 -23.76 -11.35 3.11
C TYR A 82 -22.82 -11.68 4.25
N VAL A 83 -22.22 -12.85 4.14
CA VAL A 83 -21.09 -13.29 4.97
C VAL A 83 -20.04 -13.89 4.05
N GLY A 84 -18.80 -13.85 4.46
CA GLY A 84 -17.71 -14.42 3.66
C GLY A 84 -16.50 -14.78 4.50
N LEU A 85 -15.68 -15.60 3.87
CA LEU A 85 -14.32 -15.92 4.32
C LEU A 85 -13.37 -15.48 3.23
N GLY A 86 -12.25 -14.95 3.62
CA GLY A 86 -11.22 -14.48 2.70
C GLY A 86 -9.82 -14.71 3.20
N TYR A 87 -8.91 -14.60 2.29
CA TYR A 87 -7.48 -14.58 2.54
C TYR A 87 -6.90 -13.32 1.91
N GLU A 88 -6.03 -12.66 2.63
CA GLU A 88 -5.37 -11.44 2.20
C GLU A 88 -3.87 -11.54 2.41
N THR A 89 -3.11 -11.06 1.45
CA THR A 89 -1.67 -10.84 1.56
C THR A 89 -1.36 -9.42 1.14
N SER A 90 -0.43 -8.77 1.83
CA SER A 90 0.00 -7.43 1.53
C SER A 90 1.50 -7.26 1.72
N GLU A 91 2.06 -6.29 1.04
CA GLU A 91 3.46 -5.92 1.13
C GLU A 91 3.58 -4.39 1.01
N THR A 92 4.48 -3.82 1.78
CA THR A 92 4.78 -2.39 1.72
C THR A 92 6.28 -2.21 1.62
N SER A 93 6.73 -1.44 0.64
CA SER A 93 8.12 -1.07 0.43
C SER A 93 8.32 0.44 0.60
N ILE A 94 9.41 0.81 1.22
CA ILE A 94 9.88 2.19 1.36
C ILE A 94 11.33 2.21 0.95
N ALA A 95 11.64 3.00 -0.08
CA ALA A 95 13.00 3.15 -0.59
C ALA A 95 13.34 4.64 -0.79
N THR A 96 14.62 4.94 -0.68
CA THR A 96 15.16 6.25 -1.04
C THR A 96 16.24 6.07 -2.11
N PRO A 97 15.82 5.85 -3.36
CA PRO A 97 16.77 5.71 -4.45
C PRO A 97 17.54 7.00 -4.69
N GLY A 98 18.78 6.83 -5.17
CA GLY A 98 19.67 7.94 -5.48
C GLY A 98 20.91 7.99 -4.61
N ALA A 99 21.77 8.95 -4.91
CA ALA A 99 22.99 9.21 -4.15
C ALA A 99 22.77 10.40 -3.19
N TYR A 100 23.18 10.23 -1.96
CA TYR A 100 22.99 11.22 -0.90
C TYR A 100 24.34 11.67 -0.36
N PRO A 101 24.59 12.98 -0.26
CA PRO A 101 25.84 13.51 0.28
C PRO A 101 25.87 13.32 1.80
N ILE A 102 26.99 12.84 2.31
CA ILE A 102 27.30 12.84 3.74
C ILE A 102 28.65 13.52 3.97
N THR A 103 28.74 14.29 5.04
CA THR A 103 29.98 14.93 5.43
C THR A 103 30.75 14.03 6.38
N SER A 104 31.98 13.69 6.02
CA SER A 104 32.88 12.86 6.84
C SER A 104 34.19 13.56 7.13
N VAL A 105 35.01 12.98 8.00
CA VAL A 105 36.36 13.44 8.25
C VAL A 105 37.23 13.20 7.03
N ASN A 106 38.01 14.19 6.63
CA ASN A 106 38.95 14.05 5.52
C ASN A 106 40.26 13.38 5.98
N ASP A 107 40.45 12.13 5.62
CA ASP A 107 41.62 11.32 5.97
C ASP A 107 42.91 11.84 5.31
N ASP A 108 42.81 12.61 4.21
CA ASP A 108 43.93 13.24 3.52
C ASP A 108 44.40 14.52 4.20
N TYR A 109 43.72 14.99 5.25
CA TYR A 109 44.08 16.21 5.94
C TYR A 109 45.45 16.08 6.57
N ASN A 110 46.37 16.95 6.16
CA ASN A 110 47.75 17.01 6.69
C ASN A 110 48.20 18.44 7.09
N GLY A 111 47.31 19.43 6.92
CA GLY A 111 47.57 20.82 7.28
C GLY A 111 48.56 21.54 6.34
N THR A 112 49.17 20.88 5.38
CA THR A 112 50.19 21.44 4.47
C THR A 112 49.70 21.47 3.02
N THR A 113 49.39 20.33 2.46
CA THR A 113 48.91 20.17 1.05
C THR A 113 47.40 20.09 1.00
N GLU A 114 46.79 19.51 2.01
CA GLU A 114 45.34 19.52 2.18
C GLU A 114 44.99 20.19 3.51
N THR A 115 44.25 21.27 3.43
CA THR A 115 43.85 22.06 4.60
C THR A 115 42.38 21.87 4.96
N ARG A 116 41.61 21.15 4.11
CA ARG A 116 40.22 20.85 4.36
C ARG A 116 40.10 19.65 5.29
N THR A 117 39.44 19.86 6.40
CA THR A 117 39.29 18.86 7.48
C THR A 117 38.16 17.87 7.23
N LYS A 118 37.29 18.20 6.30
CA LYS A 118 36.10 17.41 5.95
C LYS A 118 36.09 17.10 4.47
N LYS A 119 35.43 16.01 4.10
CA LYS A 119 35.13 15.61 2.71
C LYS A 119 33.65 15.25 2.58
N ILE A 120 33.12 15.34 1.36
CA ILE A 120 31.81 14.82 1.01
C ILE A 120 32.00 13.40 0.49
N GLU A 121 31.21 12.49 1.00
CA GLU A 121 31.08 11.12 0.53
C GLU A 121 29.66 10.86 0.04
N SER A 122 29.49 9.83 -0.77
CA SER A 122 28.20 9.42 -1.30
C SER A 122 27.71 8.15 -0.59
N ILE A 123 26.47 8.19 -0.11
CA ILE A 123 25.74 6.99 0.25
C ILE A 123 24.65 6.74 -0.78
N VAL A 124 24.57 5.55 -1.32
CA VAL A 124 23.61 5.20 -2.37
C VAL A 124 22.50 4.38 -1.75
N ASP A 125 21.24 4.73 -2.08
CA ASP A 125 20.03 4.02 -1.68
C ASP A 125 20.00 3.75 -0.15
N PRO A 126 20.12 4.79 0.71
CA PRO A 126 20.32 4.62 2.15
C PRO A 126 19.17 3.92 2.86
N ILE A 127 17.98 3.91 2.28
CA ILE A 127 16.82 3.21 2.81
C ILE A 127 16.23 2.33 1.70
N ASP A 128 16.15 1.04 1.99
CA ASP A 128 15.44 0.06 1.19
C ASP A 128 14.84 -0.98 2.15
N ILE A 129 13.58 -0.79 2.50
CA ILE A 129 12.88 -1.57 3.50
C ILE A 129 11.61 -2.14 2.87
N THR A 130 11.50 -3.47 2.88
CA THR A 130 10.28 -4.16 2.50
C THR A 130 9.68 -4.83 3.73
N ILE A 131 8.42 -4.52 4.00
CA ILE A 131 7.64 -5.06 5.10
C ILE A 131 6.52 -5.91 4.52
N GLY A 132 6.61 -7.23 4.70
CA GLY A 132 5.49 -8.12 4.41
C GLY A 132 4.38 -7.89 5.44
N GLY A 133 3.16 -7.70 4.97
CA GLY A 133 2.00 -7.69 5.83
C GLY A 133 1.71 -9.10 6.37
N GLU A 134 0.99 -9.19 7.45
CA GLU A 134 0.53 -10.49 7.93
C GLU A 134 -0.47 -11.08 6.93
N ASN A 135 -0.11 -12.24 6.38
CA ASN A 135 -1.01 -13.03 5.58
C ASN A 135 -2.12 -13.52 6.49
N SER A 136 -3.33 -13.02 6.33
CA SER A 136 -4.41 -13.31 7.26
C SER A 136 -5.62 -13.92 6.60
N VAL A 137 -6.19 -14.92 7.29
CA VAL A 137 -7.55 -15.36 7.04
C VAL A 137 -8.49 -14.40 7.73
N ARG A 138 -9.53 -13.96 7.01
CA ARG A 138 -10.53 -13.05 7.56
C ARG A 138 -11.93 -13.60 7.37
N ALA A 139 -12.79 -13.39 8.36
CA ALA A 139 -14.23 -13.57 8.25
C ALA A 139 -14.90 -12.20 8.20
N PHE A 140 -15.84 -12.02 7.32
CA PHE A 140 -16.53 -10.74 7.20
C PHE A 140 -18.01 -10.93 6.91
N GLY A 141 -18.79 -9.92 7.27
CA GLY A 141 -20.21 -9.90 6.99
C GLY A 141 -20.75 -8.49 6.95
N GLY A 142 -21.84 -8.29 6.25
CA GLY A 142 -22.44 -6.98 6.12
C GLY A 142 -23.90 -7.04 5.72
N VAL A 143 -24.56 -5.91 5.98
CA VAL A 143 -25.94 -5.67 5.60
C VAL A 143 -26.05 -4.35 4.85
N GLN A 144 -26.95 -4.29 3.91
CA GLN A 144 -27.28 -3.08 3.17
C GLN A 144 -28.79 -2.94 3.06
N PHE A 145 -29.29 -1.78 3.49
CA PHE A 145 -30.69 -1.39 3.32
C PHE A 145 -30.83 -0.45 2.12
N LYS A 146 -31.82 -0.69 1.29
CA LYS A 146 -32.18 0.13 0.13
C LYS A 146 -33.55 0.74 0.39
N LEU A 147 -33.59 2.04 0.62
CA LEU A 147 -34.81 2.80 0.89
C LEU A 147 -35.02 3.81 -0.26
N ALA A 148 -35.73 3.39 -1.30
CA ALA A 148 -35.92 4.18 -2.51
C ALA A 148 -34.58 4.68 -3.11
N ILE A 149 -34.23 5.94 -2.83
CA ILE A 149 -32.99 6.57 -3.31
C ILE A 149 -31.84 6.47 -2.30
N LEU A 150 -32.13 6.11 -1.05
CA LEU A 150 -31.13 6.02 0.01
C LEU A 150 -30.63 4.59 0.19
N LYS A 151 -29.32 4.41 0.29
CA LYS A 151 -28.67 3.17 0.68
C LYS A 151 -27.92 3.39 1.99
N ILE A 152 -28.14 2.52 2.96
CA ILE A 152 -27.39 2.48 4.22
C ILE A 152 -26.73 1.12 4.29
N PHE A 153 -25.46 1.09 4.64
CA PHE A 153 -24.74 -0.17 4.79
C PHE A 153 -23.88 -0.18 6.05
N ALA A 154 -23.67 -1.37 6.58
CA ALA A 154 -22.72 -1.64 7.64
C ALA A 154 -22.06 -2.99 7.37
N ASN A 155 -20.77 -3.07 7.62
CA ASN A 155 -20.03 -4.31 7.56
C ASN A 155 -19.01 -4.42 8.68
N TYR A 156 -18.69 -5.65 9.05
CA TYR A 156 -17.67 -6.00 10.04
C TYR A 156 -16.75 -7.05 9.45
N THR A 157 -15.47 -6.88 9.70
CA THR A 157 -14.41 -7.83 9.32
C THR A 157 -13.66 -8.23 10.58
N ALA A 158 -13.63 -9.52 10.85
CA ALA A 158 -12.79 -10.14 11.88
C ALA A 158 -11.53 -10.72 11.20
N ALA A 159 -10.40 -10.19 11.56
CA ALA A 159 -9.07 -10.59 11.10
C ALA A 159 -8.09 -10.33 12.25
N THR A 160 -6.79 -10.43 12.01
CA THR A 160 -5.76 -9.99 12.97
C THR A 160 -6.06 -8.58 13.49
N TYR A 161 -6.46 -7.68 12.57
CA TYR A 161 -6.99 -6.36 12.90
C TYR A 161 -8.45 -6.28 12.46
N SER A 162 -9.36 -6.31 13.42
CA SER A 162 -10.79 -6.22 13.14
C SER A 162 -11.20 -4.81 12.71
N SER A 163 -12.13 -4.71 11.78
CA SER A 163 -12.62 -3.43 11.29
C SER A 163 -14.14 -3.38 11.21
N PHE A 164 -14.72 -2.22 11.49
CA PHE A 164 -16.13 -1.92 11.29
C PHE A 164 -16.26 -0.73 10.35
N ASN A 165 -17.10 -0.87 9.33
CA ASN A 165 -17.40 0.19 8.39
C ASN A 165 -18.90 0.37 8.28
N ALA A 166 -19.35 1.60 8.27
CA ALA A 166 -20.74 1.97 8.01
C ALA A 166 -20.78 3.22 7.13
N GLY A 167 -21.80 3.31 6.31
CA GLY A 167 -21.97 4.47 5.45
C GLY A 167 -23.36 4.55 4.85
N PHE A 168 -23.59 5.65 4.15
CA PHE A 168 -24.79 5.87 3.37
C PHE A 168 -24.46 6.42 1.99
N GLY A 169 -25.35 6.22 1.06
CA GLY A 169 -25.23 6.71 -0.30
C GLY A 169 -26.59 7.01 -0.90
N ILE A 170 -26.61 7.91 -1.88
CA ILE A 170 -27.80 8.26 -2.65
C ILE A 170 -27.65 7.65 -4.05
N THR A 171 -28.68 6.97 -4.52
CA THR A 171 -28.71 6.38 -5.86
C THR A 171 -29.88 6.96 -6.64
N PHE A 172 -29.57 7.63 -7.72
CA PHE A 172 -30.57 8.05 -8.72
C PHE A 172 -30.61 6.98 -9.83
N ARG A 173 -31.81 6.63 -10.26
CA ARG A 173 -32.02 5.63 -11.31
C ARG A 173 -32.80 6.28 -12.45
#